data_907fc67c83e419f7909fa4b89cb1bc5b
#
_entry.id   907fc67c83e419f7909fa4b89cb1bc5b
#
_cell.length_a   1.000
_cell.length_b   1.000
_cell.length_c   1.000
_cell.angle_alpha   90.00
_cell.angle_beta   90.00
_cell.angle_gamma   90.00
#
_symmetry.space_group_name_H-M   'P 1'
#
loop_
_entity.id
_entity.type
_entity.pdbx_description
1 polymer ?
#
loop_
_entity_poly.entity_id
_entity_poly.type
_entity_poly.pdbx_seq_one_letter_code
_entity_poly.pdbx_strand_id
1 'polypeptide(L)'
;IVAGHHPIYAYTPKEESERMDMQKRIDPLLRKYKVDMYICGHIHNFQHIRVPESDIDYIVNSSASLARKVKPIEGTKFCSPEPGFSICSINKKELNLRMIDKKGNVLYTITRKK
;
A
#
# COMPACT_ATOMS: atom_id res chain seq x y z
N ILE A 1 5.22 11.26 1.40
CA ILE A 1 5.18 9.88 0.89
C ILE A 1 6.54 9.26 1.05
N VAL A 2 6.56 8.00 1.50
CA VAL A 2 7.77 7.18 1.55
C VAL A 2 7.53 5.95 0.69
N ALA A 3 8.50 5.56 -0.10
CA ALA A 3 8.43 4.38 -0.94
C ALA A 3 9.54 3.40 -0.57
N GLY A 4 9.21 2.12 -0.58
CA GLY A 4 10.17 1.05 -0.33
C GLY A 4 9.80 -0.18 -1.13
N HIS A 5 10.62 -1.23 -1.06
CA HIS A 5 10.34 -2.47 -1.76
C HIS A 5 9.44 -3.39 -0.94
N HIS A 6 9.77 -3.58 0.33
CA HIS A 6 9.06 -4.53 1.21
C HIS A 6 7.87 -3.90 1.92
N PRO A 7 6.76 -4.67 2.11
CA PRO A 7 5.62 -4.19 2.86
C PRO A 7 5.89 -4.10 4.36
N ILE A 8 5.15 -3.19 5.01
CA ILE A 8 5.14 -3.08 6.48
C ILE A 8 3.92 -3.82 7.03
N TYR A 9 2.74 -3.49 6.52
CA TYR A 9 1.50 -4.19 6.81
C TYR A 9 0.89 -4.65 5.50
N ALA A 10 0.68 -5.95 5.37
CA ALA A 10 0.10 -6.55 4.17
C ALA A 10 -0.28 -8.01 4.41
N TYR A 11 -1.24 -8.51 3.65
CA TYR A 11 -1.43 -9.94 3.51
C TYR A 11 -0.31 -10.50 2.64
N THR A 12 0.38 -11.51 3.15
CA THR A 12 1.28 -12.34 2.37
C THR A 12 1.39 -13.70 3.06
N PRO A 13 1.39 -14.81 2.32
CA PRO A 13 1.50 -16.14 2.91
C PRO A 13 2.91 -16.47 3.40
N LYS A 14 3.89 -15.64 3.08
CA LYS A 14 5.31 -15.85 3.41
C LYS A 14 5.94 -14.59 3.97
N GLU A 15 7.18 -14.67 4.43
CA GLU A 15 8.02 -13.51 4.79
C GLU A 15 7.49 -12.70 5.97
N GLU A 16 6.86 -13.35 6.94
CA GLU A 16 6.36 -12.68 8.13
C GLU A 16 7.48 -11.99 8.93
N SER A 17 8.65 -12.60 8.99
CA SER A 17 9.81 -12.03 9.68
C SER A 17 10.25 -10.68 9.08
N GLU A 18 10.16 -10.53 7.76
CA GLU A 18 10.49 -9.27 7.09
C GLU A 18 9.51 -8.17 7.45
N ARG A 19 8.20 -8.50 7.48
CA ARG A 19 7.18 -7.53 7.89
C ARG A 19 7.34 -7.12 9.34
N MET A 20 7.62 -8.08 10.22
CA MET A 20 7.86 -7.79 11.63
C MET A 20 9.07 -6.89 11.81
N ASP A 21 10.13 -7.11 11.06
CA ASP A 21 11.33 -6.27 11.10
C ASP A 21 11.02 -4.85 10.61
N MET A 22 10.27 -4.72 9.51
CA MET A 22 9.82 -3.43 9.00
C MET A 22 8.93 -2.69 10.00
N GLN A 23 8.01 -3.40 10.65
CA GLN A 23 7.14 -2.82 11.68
C GLN A 23 7.94 -2.34 12.89
N LYS A 24 9.03 -3.00 13.22
CA LYS A 24 9.88 -2.65 14.36
C LYS A 24 10.83 -1.50 14.05
N ARG A 25 11.40 -1.46 12.85
CA ARG A 25 12.46 -0.52 12.49
C ARG A 25 11.96 0.71 11.73
N ILE A 26 11.04 0.53 10.80
CA ILE A 26 10.65 1.58 9.87
C ILE A 26 9.36 2.27 10.30
N ASP A 27 8.34 1.50 10.68
CA ASP A 27 7.04 2.06 11.04
C ASP A 27 7.11 3.14 12.13
N PRO A 28 7.91 2.99 13.21
CA PRO A 28 8.04 4.06 14.20
C PRO A 28 8.56 5.37 13.62
N LEU A 29 9.43 5.30 12.62
CA LEU A 29 9.94 6.51 11.96
C LEU A 29 8.86 7.17 11.11
N LEU A 30 8.06 6.38 10.39
CA LEU A 30 6.94 6.90 9.60
C LEU A 30 5.95 7.64 10.49
N ARG A 31 5.65 7.09 11.66
CA ARG A 31 4.75 7.71 12.63
C ARG A 31 5.34 8.99 13.23
N LYS A 32 6.61 8.94 13.61
CA LYS A 32 7.32 10.08 14.19
C LYS A 32 7.30 11.29 13.25
N TYR A 33 7.53 11.05 11.97
CA TYR A 33 7.58 12.13 10.97
C TYR A 33 6.24 12.37 10.27
N LYS A 34 5.15 11.79 10.78
CA LYS A 34 3.79 12.00 10.28
C LYS A 34 3.67 11.79 8.78
N VAL A 35 4.23 10.69 8.31
CA VAL A 35 4.14 10.29 6.90
C VAL A 35 2.69 9.98 6.55
N ASP A 36 2.21 10.49 5.43
CA ASP A 36 0.83 10.27 5.00
C ASP A 36 0.64 8.90 4.34
N MET A 37 1.61 8.45 3.58
CA MET A 37 1.48 7.24 2.78
C MET A 37 2.82 6.54 2.62
N TYR A 38 2.80 5.21 2.81
CA TYR A 38 3.91 4.33 2.49
C TYR A 38 3.51 3.43 1.32
N ILE A 39 4.31 3.43 0.26
CA ILE A 39 4.03 2.65 -0.95
C ILE A 39 5.13 1.62 -1.15
N CYS A 40 4.74 0.38 -1.38
CA CYS A 40 5.69 -0.72 -1.63
C CYS A 40 5.20 -1.63 -2.75
N GLY A 41 5.98 -2.64 -3.07
CA GLY A 41 5.64 -3.66 -4.05
C GLY A 41 5.90 -5.06 -3.49
N HIS A 42 6.74 -5.82 -4.17
CA HIS A 42 7.26 -7.13 -3.75
C HIS A 42 6.26 -8.29 -3.82
N ILE A 43 5.01 -8.13 -3.37
CA ILE A 43 4.07 -9.24 -3.23
C ILE A 43 3.04 -9.36 -4.36
N HIS A 44 3.14 -8.55 -5.39
CA HIS A 44 2.43 -8.70 -6.67
C HIS A 44 0.91 -8.73 -6.58
N ASN A 45 0.34 -7.88 -5.76
CA ASN A 45 -1.10 -7.62 -5.70
C ASN A 45 -1.36 -6.22 -5.19
N PHE A 46 -2.60 -5.74 -5.32
CA PHE A 46 -2.99 -4.44 -4.76
C PHE A 46 -3.50 -4.62 -3.34
N GLN A 47 -3.03 -3.79 -2.41
CA GLN A 47 -3.58 -3.71 -1.07
C GLN A 47 -3.55 -2.27 -0.57
N HIS A 48 -4.60 -1.87 0.12
CA HIS A 48 -4.64 -0.65 0.93
C HIS A 48 -5.00 -1.02 2.35
N ILE A 49 -4.12 -0.72 3.28
CA ILE A 49 -4.28 -1.11 4.68
C ILE A 49 -4.13 0.12 5.57
N ARG A 50 -5.00 0.22 6.57
CA ARG A 50 -4.87 1.13 7.70
C ARG A 50 -4.90 0.33 8.98
N VAL A 51 -3.98 0.59 9.88
CA VAL A 51 -3.92 -0.08 11.17
C VAL A 51 -4.47 0.83 12.27
N PRO A 52 -4.96 0.25 13.40
CA PRO A 52 -5.44 1.05 14.53
C PRO A 52 -4.37 2.05 15.00
N GLU A 53 -4.83 3.19 15.47
CA GLU A 53 -3.97 4.25 16.03
C GLU A 53 -2.94 4.85 15.07
N SER A 54 -3.13 4.64 13.75
CA SER A 54 -2.28 5.21 12.73
C SER A 54 -3.12 5.85 11.63
N ASP A 55 -2.68 7.01 11.16
CA ASP A 55 -3.31 7.72 10.04
C ASP A 55 -2.56 7.52 8.72
N ILE A 56 -1.63 6.57 8.70
CA ILE A 56 -0.83 6.27 7.52
C ILE A 56 -1.59 5.32 6.60
N ASP A 57 -1.61 5.63 5.30
CA ASP A 57 -2.08 4.71 4.29
C ASP A 57 -0.91 3.81 3.85
N TYR A 58 -1.03 2.51 4.12
CA TYR A 58 -0.05 1.51 3.68
C TYR A 58 -0.54 0.90 2.38
N ILE A 59 0.22 1.09 1.32
CA ILE A 59 -0.16 0.69 -0.03
C ILE A 59 0.81 -0.38 -0.54
N VAL A 60 0.25 -1.48 -1.04
CA VAL A 60 0.99 -2.43 -1.87
C VAL A 60 0.55 -2.19 -3.30
N ASN A 61 1.50 -1.87 -4.16
CA ASN A 61 1.28 -1.68 -5.58
C ASN A 61 1.51 -3.00 -6.32
N SER A 62 0.61 -3.34 -7.22
CA SER A 62 0.70 -4.61 -7.94
C SER A 62 1.82 -4.61 -8.99
N SER A 63 2.10 -5.80 -9.49
CA SER A 63 3.06 -6.01 -10.57
C SER A 63 2.38 -5.84 -11.93
N ALA A 64 3.12 -5.30 -12.89
CA ALA A 64 2.65 -5.21 -14.27
C ALA A 64 2.66 -6.56 -15.00
N SER A 65 3.24 -7.59 -14.42
CA SER A 65 3.43 -8.88 -15.09
C SER A 65 2.75 -10.04 -14.34
N LEU A 66 3.21 -10.35 -13.15
CA LEU A 66 2.74 -11.50 -12.37
C LEU A 66 1.81 -11.03 -11.25
N ALA A 67 0.65 -11.67 -11.16
CA ALA A 67 -0.31 -11.38 -10.10
C ALA A 67 -0.38 -12.54 -9.10
N ARG A 68 -0.58 -12.22 -7.82
CA ARG A 68 -0.70 -13.22 -6.75
C ARG A 68 -2.00 -13.03 -5.98
N LYS A 69 -2.53 -14.13 -5.48
CA LYS A 69 -3.74 -14.13 -4.66
C LYS A 69 -3.55 -13.24 -3.42
N VAL A 70 -4.65 -12.65 -2.98
CA VAL A 70 -4.68 -11.80 -1.81
C VAL A 70 -5.96 -12.04 -1.03
N LYS A 71 -5.87 -11.90 0.30
CA LYS A 71 -7.04 -11.96 1.20
C LYS A 71 -7.03 -10.73 2.10
N PRO A 72 -8.20 -10.26 2.53
CA PRO A 72 -8.26 -9.21 3.54
C PRO A 72 -7.61 -9.66 4.86
N ILE A 73 -6.94 -8.74 5.52
CA ILE A 73 -6.49 -8.87 6.91
C ILE A 73 -7.14 -7.76 7.72
N GLU A 74 -6.92 -7.74 9.03
CA GLU A 74 -7.40 -6.63 9.84
C GLU A 74 -6.81 -5.32 9.32
N GLY A 75 -7.67 -4.34 9.07
CA GLY A 75 -7.27 -3.05 8.54
C GLY A 75 -7.29 -2.94 7.02
N THR A 76 -7.57 -4.00 6.29
CA THR A 76 -7.68 -3.95 4.83
C THR A 76 -8.86 -3.09 4.41
N LYS A 77 -8.59 -2.04 3.64
CA LYS A 77 -9.61 -1.17 3.03
C LYS A 77 -9.94 -1.61 1.61
N PHE A 78 -8.97 -2.18 0.91
CA PHE A 78 -9.12 -2.71 -0.44
C PHE A 78 -8.02 -3.72 -0.71
N CYS A 79 -8.34 -4.76 -1.47
CA CYS A 79 -7.34 -5.67 -2.01
C CYS A 79 -7.82 -6.25 -3.35
N SER A 80 -6.89 -6.55 -4.24
CA SER A 80 -7.17 -7.13 -5.53
C SER A 80 -5.96 -7.91 -6.05
N PRO A 81 -6.17 -9.11 -6.62
CA PRO A 81 -5.09 -9.89 -7.22
C PRO A 81 -4.74 -9.45 -8.64
N GLU A 82 -5.39 -8.42 -9.17
CA GLU A 82 -5.20 -8.00 -10.56
C GLU A 82 -3.80 -7.43 -10.79
N PRO A 83 -3.16 -7.73 -11.93
CA PRO A 83 -1.96 -7.01 -12.33
C PRO A 83 -2.29 -5.57 -12.72
N GLY A 84 -1.36 -4.66 -12.53
CA GLY A 84 -1.59 -3.27 -12.86
C GLY A 84 -0.55 -2.34 -12.27
N PHE A 85 -0.92 -1.07 -12.17
CA PHE A 85 -0.06 -0.01 -11.68
C PHE A 85 -0.88 1.05 -10.97
N SER A 86 -0.21 1.99 -10.32
CA SER A 86 -0.86 3.10 -9.64
C SER A 86 -0.38 4.43 -10.20
N ILE A 87 -1.30 5.40 -10.25
CA ILE A 87 -0.98 6.79 -10.56
C ILE A 87 -1.21 7.61 -9.31
N CYS A 88 -0.18 8.33 -8.88
CA CYS A 88 -0.26 9.22 -7.73
C CYS A 88 -0.16 10.67 -8.19
N SER A 89 -1.15 11.47 -7.82
CA SER A 89 -1.19 12.91 -8.11
C SER A 89 -1.18 13.69 -6.80
N ILE A 90 -0.32 14.68 -6.71
CA ILE A 90 -0.16 15.48 -5.50
C ILE A 90 -0.22 16.96 -5.87
N ASN A 91 -0.97 17.73 -5.09
CA ASN A 91 -0.95 19.18 -5.15
C ASN A 91 -0.98 19.77 -3.73
N LYS A 92 -1.11 21.08 -3.60
CA LYS A 92 -1.10 21.74 -2.29
C LYS A 92 -2.30 21.38 -1.40
N LYS A 93 -3.37 20.87 -1.98
CA LYS A 93 -4.63 20.58 -1.26
C LYS A 93 -4.85 19.11 -0.97
N GLU A 94 -4.37 18.23 -1.86
CA GLU A 94 -4.66 16.80 -1.73
C GLU A 94 -3.62 15.91 -2.40
N LEU A 95 -3.62 14.66 -1.95
CA LEU A 95 -2.93 13.55 -2.57
C LEU A 95 -3.99 12.57 -3.07
N ASN A 96 -3.85 12.14 -4.30
CA ASN A 96 -4.78 11.19 -4.92
C ASN A 96 -3.98 10.02 -5.51
N LEU A 97 -4.36 8.79 -5.15
CA LEU A 97 -3.73 7.59 -5.69
C LEU A 97 -4.81 6.71 -6.30
N ARG A 98 -4.62 6.30 -7.55
CA ARG A 98 -5.54 5.43 -8.28
C ARG A 98 -4.82 4.14 -8.65
N MET A 99 -5.42 3.01 -8.29
CA MET A 99 -4.96 1.68 -8.67
C MET A 99 -5.65 1.28 -9.96
N ILE A 100 -4.87 0.94 -10.98
CA ILE A 100 -5.36 0.74 -12.35
C ILE A 100 -4.95 -0.66 -12.82
N ASP A 101 -5.90 -1.42 -13.40
CA ASP A 101 -5.62 -2.76 -13.91
C ASP A 101 -4.93 -2.68 -15.29
N LYS A 102 -4.55 -3.84 -15.82
CA LYS A 102 -3.86 -3.94 -17.11
C LYS A 102 -4.70 -3.48 -18.30
N LYS A 103 -6.02 -3.35 -18.13
CA LYS A 103 -6.94 -2.88 -19.17
C LYS A 103 -7.20 -1.38 -19.09
N GLY A 104 -6.62 -0.71 -18.10
CA GLY A 104 -6.83 0.73 -17.89
C GLY A 104 -8.01 1.07 -17.01
N ASN A 105 -8.65 0.09 -16.37
CA ASN A 105 -9.78 0.34 -15.46
C ASN A 105 -9.28 0.77 -14.10
N VAL A 106 -9.88 1.82 -13.53
CA VAL A 106 -9.61 2.25 -12.17
C VAL A 106 -10.32 1.31 -11.21
N LEU A 107 -9.55 0.54 -10.45
CA LEU A 107 -10.07 -0.42 -9.47
C LEU A 107 -10.41 0.27 -8.15
N TYR A 108 -9.63 1.25 -7.75
CA TYR A 108 -9.73 1.86 -6.44
C TYR A 108 -9.03 3.22 -6.41
N THR A 109 -9.56 4.14 -5.63
CA THR A 109 -9.00 5.49 -5.49
C THR A 109 -8.89 5.85 -4.01
N ILE A 110 -7.76 6.41 -3.62
CA ILE A 110 -7.52 6.98 -2.29
C ILE A 110 -7.31 8.47 -2.45
N THR A 111 -8.03 9.26 -1.67
CA THR A 111 -7.85 10.72 -1.62
C THR A 111 -7.56 11.14 -0.18
N ARG A 112 -6.43 11.82 0.03
CA ARG A 112 -6.08 12.44 1.30
C ARG A 112 -6.07 13.95 1.11
N LYS A 113 -6.90 14.64 1.86
CA LYS A 113 -6.93 16.11 1.86
C LYS A 113 -6.04 16.64 2.98
N LYS A 114 -5.41 17.76 2.72
CA LYS A 114 -4.63 18.48 3.72
C LYS A 114 -5.52 19.41 4.53
#